data_e1fab17eb9381bba70334fa638f66a5e
#
_entry.id   e1fab17eb9381bba70334fa638f66a5e
#
_cell.length_a   1.000
_cell.length_b   1.000
_cell.length_c   1.000
_cell.angle_alpha   90.00
_cell.angle_beta   90.00
_cell.angle_gamma   90.00
#
_symmetry.space_group_name_H-M   'P 1'
#
loop_
_entity.id
_entity.type
_entity.pdbx_description
1 polymer ?
#
loop_
_entity_poly.entity_id
_entity_poly.type
_entity_poly.pdbx_seq_one_letter_code
_entity_poly.pdbx_strand_id
1 'polypeptide(L)'
;SESADHAQILAEVEALQKECAKNEIALRNKLRFSKAHVVGSLAESCDRVEEFFQEKNFENPASDHWGDTFSAEEKVLLAEYALDFAMQAADNALLISLKAMDAQMTLLEKEGERIL
;
A
#
# COMPACT_ATOMS: atom_id res chain seq x y z
N SER A 1 13.61 8.90 -29.06
CA SER A 1 12.94 7.91 -29.91
C SER A 1 12.07 6.98 -29.12
N GLU A 2 11.15 6.30 -29.74
CA GLU A 2 10.26 5.34 -29.09
C GLU A 2 11.04 4.20 -28.42
N SER A 3 12.13 3.75 -29.04
CA SER A 3 12.99 2.70 -28.48
C SER A 3 13.71 3.16 -27.22
N ALA A 4 14.18 4.40 -27.18
CA ALA A 4 14.84 4.97 -25.99
C ALA A 4 13.82 5.17 -24.87
N ASP A 5 12.60 5.63 -25.17
CA ASP A 5 11.53 5.81 -24.22
C ASP A 5 11.08 4.48 -23.62
N HIS A 6 10.99 3.44 -24.45
CA HIS A 6 10.67 2.10 -23.97
C HIS A 6 11.75 1.55 -23.06
N ALA A 7 13.03 1.72 -23.41
CA ALA A 7 14.14 1.29 -22.57
C ALA A 7 14.13 2.01 -21.21
N GLN A 8 13.79 3.29 -21.19
CA GLN A 8 13.67 4.08 -19.97
C GLN A 8 12.54 3.53 -19.08
N ILE A 9 11.38 3.22 -19.66
CA ILE A 9 10.26 2.63 -18.92
C ILE A 9 10.66 1.30 -18.28
N LEU A 10 11.36 0.43 -19.04
CA LEU A 10 11.82 -0.85 -18.50
C LEU A 10 12.80 -0.67 -17.34
N ALA A 11 13.69 0.32 -17.43
CA ALA A 11 14.62 0.65 -16.34
C ALA A 11 13.86 1.14 -15.09
N GLU A 12 12.84 1.96 -15.27
CA GLU A 12 11.99 2.45 -14.17
C GLU A 12 11.20 1.30 -13.53
N VAL A 13 10.67 0.38 -14.32
CA VAL A 13 9.99 -0.82 -13.82
C VAL A 13 10.93 -1.61 -12.92
N GLU A 14 12.14 -1.91 -13.37
CA GLU A 14 13.11 -2.67 -12.60
C GLU A 14 13.47 -1.97 -11.27
N ALA A 15 13.72 -0.67 -11.32
CA ALA A 15 14.04 0.12 -10.13
C ALA A 15 12.86 0.13 -9.13
N LEU A 16 11.64 0.30 -9.62
CA LEU A 16 10.44 0.35 -8.78
C LEU A 16 10.12 -1.03 -8.19
N GLN A 17 10.33 -2.12 -8.91
CA GLN A 17 10.15 -3.47 -8.40
C GLN A 17 11.05 -3.71 -7.18
N LYS A 18 12.31 -3.29 -7.23
CA LYS A 18 13.24 -3.38 -6.11
C LYS A 18 12.79 -2.55 -4.92
N GLU A 19 12.36 -1.33 -5.19
CA GLU A 19 11.86 -0.41 -4.16
C GLU A 19 10.60 -0.95 -3.48
N CYS A 20 9.64 -1.46 -4.24
CA CYS A 20 8.41 -2.05 -3.71
C CYS A 20 8.71 -3.26 -2.82
N ALA A 21 9.59 -4.16 -3.25
CA ALA A 21 9.97 -5.33 -2.47
C ALA A 21 10.61 -4.93 -1.14
N LYS A 22 11.49 -3.94 -1.16
CA LYS A 22 12.15 -3.41 0.03
C LYS A 22 11.16 -2.76 0.99
N ASN A 23 10.26 -1.92 0.46
CA ASN A 23 9.26 -1.21 1.27
C ASN A 23 8.24 -2.17 1.88
N GLU A 24 7.86 -3.22 1.16
CA GLU A 24 6.96 -4.26 1.65
C GLU A 24 7.53 -4.96 2.89
N ILE A 25 8.80 -5.36 2.83
CA ILE A 25 9.50 -6.00 3.94
C ILE A 25 9.60 -5.03 5.13
N ALA A 26 9.98 -3.78 4.88
CA ALA A 26 10.10 -2.77 5.93
C ALA A 26 8.76 -2.51 6.64
N LEU A 27 7.67 -2.37 5.87
CA LEU A 27 6.33 -2.16 6.42
C LEU A 27 5.87 -3.38 7.24
N ARG A 28 6.06 -4.59 6.72
CA ARG A 28 5.69 -5.83 7.40
C ARG A 28 6.39 -5.95 8.74
N ASN A 29 7.70 -5.66 8.77
CA ASN A 29 8.46 -5.68 10.03
C ASN A 29 7.96 -4.61 11.00
N LYS A 30 7.69 -3.42 10.53
CA LYS A 30 7.17 -2.32 11.36
C LYS A 30 5.83 -2.69 11.99
N LEU A 31 4.92 -3.29 11.23
CA LEU A 31 3.61 -3.72 11.73
C LEU A 31 3.74 -4.86 12.75
N ARG A 32 4.63 -5.84 12.46
CA ARG A 32 4.83 -7.01 13.32
C ARG A 32 5.34 -6.62 14.71
N PHE A 33 6.23 -5.65 14.79
CA PHE A 33 6.86 -5.23 16.04
C PHE A 33 6.17 -4.04 16.70
N SER A 34 5.02 -3.63 16.21
CA SER A 34 4.25 -2.57 16.84
C SER A 34 3.66 -3.06 18.17
N LYS A 35 3.67 -2.19 19.17
CA LYS A 35 3.08 -2.45 20.49
C LYS A 35 1.57 -2.21 20.50
N ALA A 36 1.02 -1.53 19.52
CA ALA A 36 -0.41 -1.26 19.44
C ALA A 36 -1.15 -2.52 18.97
N HIS A 37 -2.09 -2.99 19.77
CA HIS A 37 -2.86 -4.20 19.48
C HIS A 37 -3.61 -4.12 18.14
N VAL A 38 -4.17 -2.96 17.82
CA VAL A 38 -4.90 -2.72 16.57
C VAL A 38 -4.00 -2.84 15.34
N VAL A 39 -2.70 -2.57 15.49
CA VAL A 39 -1.73 -2.68 14.38
C VAL A 39 -1.47 -4.14 14.02
N GLY A 40 -1.54 -5.06 14.99
CA GLY A 40 -1.50 -6.50 14.72
C GLY A 40 -2.63 -6.94 13.79
N SER A 41 -3.84 -6.44 14.01
CA SER A 41 -5.00 -6.69 13.14
C SER A 41 -4.79 -6.14 11.73
N LEU A 42 -4.14 -4.99 11.61
CA LEU A 42 -3.80 -4.40 10.31
C LEU A 42 -2.79 -5.28 9.56
N ALA A 43 -1.78 -5.80 10.25
CA ALA A 43 -0.80 -6.71 9.66
C ALA A 43 -1.47 -7.98 9.12
N GLU A 44 -2.39 -8.57 9.87
CA GLU A 44 -3.17 -9.73 9.42
C GLU A 44 -4.01 -9.41 8.18
N SER A 45 -4.58 -8.23 8.12
CA SER A 45 -5.36 -7.78 6.95
C SER A 45 -4.48 -7.63 5.71
N CYS A 46 -3.27 -7.11 5.86
CA CYS A 46 -2.30 -7.02 4.77
C CYS A 46 -1.91 -8.41 4.26
N ASP A 47 -1.67 -9.36 5.15
CA ASP A 47 -1.34 -10.74 4.78
C ASP A 47 -2.48 -11.38 3.99
N ARG A 48 -3.74 -11.15 4.37
CA ARG A 48 -4.90 -11.65 3.64
C ARG A 48 -5.03 -11.07 2.24
N VAL A 49 -4.73 -9.80 2.07
CA VAL A 49 -4.72 -9.14 0.76
C VAL A 49 -3.65 -9.76 -0.14
N GLU A 50 -2.45 -10.00 0.38
CA GLU A 50 -1.38 -10.66 -0.35
C GLU A 50 -1.76 -12.07 -0.77
N GLU A 51 -2.35 -12.86 0.14
CA GLU A 51 -2.85 -14.21 -0.16
C GLU A 51 -3.89 -14.19 -1.27
N PHE A 52 -4.80 -13.23 -1.23
CA PHE A 52 -5.81 -13.06 -2.27
C PHE A 52 -5.18 -12.90 -3.65
N PHE A 53 -4.17 -12.03 -3.77
CA PHE A 53 -3.49 -11.80 -5.03
C PHE A 53 -2.75 -13.06 -5.51
N GLN A 54 -2.14 -13.81 -4.60
CA GLN A 54 -1.45 -15.06 -4.92
C GLN A 54 -2.42 -16.15 -5.38
N GLU A 55 -3.54 -16.34 -4.67
CA GLU A 55 -4.54 -17.36 -4.98
C GLU A 55 -5.24 -17.14 -6.32
N LYS A 56 -5.39 -15.91 -6.74
CA LYS A 56 -6.03 -15.56 -8.03
C LYS A 56 -5.04 -15.56 -9.19
N ASN A 57 -3.85 -16.13 -9.03
CA ASN A 57 -2.77 -16.08 -10.00
C ASN A 57 -2.32 -14.66 -10.35
N PHE A 58 -2.61 -13.70 -9.47
CA PHE A 58 -2.00 -12.39 -9.54
C PHE A 58 -0.65 -12.49 -8.85
N GLU A 59 0.41 -12.66 -9.63
CA GLU A 59 1.74 -12.63 -9.09
C GLU A 59 2.02 -11.25 -8.47
N ASN A 60 2.92 -11.23 -7.49
CA ASN A 60 3.38 -9.97 -6.91
C ASN A 60 3.91 -9.06 -8.01
N PRO A 61 3.43 -7.79 -8.12
CA PRO A 61 3.95 -6.84 -9.13
C PRO A 61 5.46 -6.62 -9.08
N ALA A 62 6.12 -6.93 -7.95
CA ALA A 62 7.57 -6.90 -7.85
C ALA A 62 8.25 -8.10 -8.49
N SER A 63 7.51 -9.12 -8.91
CA SER A 63 8.04 -10.30 -9.60
C SER A 63 8.33 -9.99 -11.06
N ASP A 64 9.43 -10.55 -11.58
CA ASP A 64 9.81 -10.42 -12.99
C ASP A 64 8.82 -11.10 -13.94
N HIS A 65 8.03 -12.04 -13.42
CA HIS A 65 7.04 -12.80 -14.19
C HIS A 65 5.62 -12.27 -14.05
N TRP A 66 5.46 -11.11 -13.39
CA TRP A 66 4.15 -10.53 -13.18
C TRP A 66 3.42 -10.28 -14.50
N GLY A 67 2.21 -10.80 -14.58
CA GLY A 67 1.33 -10.55 -15.71
C GLY A 67 1.70 -11.28 -17.00
N ASP A 68 2.56 -12.31 -16.94
CA ASP A 68 2.97 -13.07 -18.14
C ASP A 68 1.78 -13.68 -18.87
N THR A 69 0.70 -14.02 -18.14
CA THR A 69 -0.53 -14.59 -18.72
C THR A 69 -1.56 -13.54 -19.10
N PHE A 70 -1.31 -12.27 -18.84
CA PHE A 70 -2.25 -11.18 -19.11
C PHE A 70 -1.98 -10.55 -20.48
N SER A 71 -3.06 -10.22 -21.21
CA SER A 71 -2.95 -9.40 -22.39
C SER A 71 -2.57 -7.95 -22.02
N ALA A 72 -2.14 -7.18 -23.02
CA ALA A 72 -1.85 -5.75 -22.80
C ALA A 72 -3.09 -5.00 -22.30
N GLU A 73 -4.26 -5.30 -22.85
CA GLU A 73 -5.53 -4.68 -22.43
C GLU A 73 -5.88 -5.00 -20.99
N GLU A 74 -5.67 -6.26 -20.57
CA GLU A 74 -5.90 -6.68 -19.19
C GLU A 74 -4.95 -5.97 -18.23
N LYS A 75 -3.70 -5.77 -18.64
CA LYS A 75 -2.72 -5.02 -17.84
C LYS A 75 -3.12 -3.56 -17.67
N VAL A 76 -3.61 -2.92 -18.72
CA VAL A 76 -4.10 -1.53 -18.66
C VAL A 76 -5.30 -1.42 -17.72
N LEU A 77 -6.26 -2.33 -17.86
CA LEU A 77 -7.45 -2.34 -17.01
C LEU A 77 -7.07 -2.56 -15.53
N LEU A 78 -6.18 -3.49 -15.28
CA LEU A 78 -5.69 -3.75 -13.92
C LEU A 78 -4.98 -2.52 -13.35
N ALA A 79 -4.20 -1.81 -14.17
CA ALA A 79 -3.53 -0.57 -13.76
C ALA A 79 -4.55 0.50 -13.33
N GLU A 80 -5.63 0.67 -14.08
CA GLU A 80 -6.68 1.63 -13.75
C GLU A 80 -7.32 1.31 -12.39
N TYR A 81 -7.70 0.06 -12.16
CA TYR A 81 -8.28 -0.36 -10.88
C TYR A 81 -7.28 -0.29 -9.73
N ALA A 82 -6.02 -0.60 -10.00
CA ALA A 82 -4.97 -0.50 -8.98
C ALA A 82 -4.78 0.95 -8.52
N LEU A 83 -4.83 1.90 -9.45
CA LEU A 83 -4.75 3.33 -9.13
C LEU A 83 -5.96 3.79 -8.31
N ASP A 84 -7.16 3.37 -8.70
CA ASP A 84 -8.38 3.68 -7.95
C ASP A 84 -8.31 3.11 -6.53
N PHE A 85 -7.84 1.89 -6.39
CA PHE A 85 -7.66 1.25 -5.09
C PHE A 85 -6.63 2.00 -4.23
N ALA A 86 -5.53 2.44 -4.84
CA ALA A 86 -4.50 3.22 -4.13
C ALA A 86 -5.03 4.57 -3.64
N MET A 87 -5.83 5.24 -4.47
CA MET A 87 -6.48 6.51 -4.09
C MET A 87 -7.43 6.29 -2.91
N GLN A 88 -8.23 5.24 -2.94
CA GLN A 88 -9.13 4.90 -1.85
C GLN A 88 -8.36 4.62 -0.56
N ALA A 89 -7.25 3.89 -0.64
CA ALA A 89 -6.39 3.62 0.51
C ALA A 89 -5.77 4.90 1.07
N ALA A 90 -5.35 5.82 0.20
CA ALA A 90 -4.82 7.13 0.62
C ALA A 90 -5.89 7.97 1.31
N ASP A 91 -7.10 8.00 0.80
CA ASP A 91 -8.22 8.72 1.42
C ASP A 91 -8.54 8.15 2.80
N ASN A 92 -8.54 6.83 2.94
CA ASN A 92 -8.74 6.19 4.24
C ASN A 92 -7.62 6.54 5.22
N ALA A 93 -6.38 6.60 4.76
CA ALA A 93 -5.25 7.00 5.59
C ALA A 93 -5.38 8.44 6.09
N LEU A 94 -5.80 9.35 5.20
CA LEU A 94 -6.09 10.74 5.56
C LEU A 94 -7.20 10.83 6.60
N LEU A 95 -8.28 10.10 6.40
CA LEU A 95 -9.41 10.08 7.32
C LEU A 95 -8.99 9.59 8.72
N ILE A 96 -8.22 8.50 8.76
CA ILE A 96 -7.70 7.97 10.02
C ILE A 96 -6.80 8.99 10.72
N SER A 97 -5.96 9.68 9.95
CA SER A 97 -5.06 10.71 10.48
C SER A 97 -5.84 11.89 11.07
N LEU A 98 -6.89 12.35 10.38
CA LEU A 98 -7.74 13.44 10.87
C LEU A 98 -8.52 13.02 12.12
N LYS A 99 -9.00 11.78 12.16
CA LYS A 99 -9.69 11.25 13.35
C LYS A 99 -8.73 11.12 14.55
N ALA A 100 -7.47 10.77 14.29
CA ALA A 100 -6.46 10.72 15.34
C ALA A 100 -6.17 12.12 15.91
N MET A 101 -6.08 13.13 15.03
CA MET A 101 -5.91 14.52 15.44
C MET A 101 -7.11 15.01 16.26
N ASP A 102 -8.33 14.71 15.80
CA ASP A 102 -9.56 15.04 16.51
C ASP A 102 -9.57 14.42 17.92
N ALA A 103 -9.23 13.14 18.03
CA ALA A 103 -9.17 12.45 19.31
C ALA A 103 -8.16 13.09 20.25
N GLN A 104 -6.98 13.46 19.75
CA GLN A 104 -5.96 14.12 20.55
C GLN A 104 -6.38 15.52 21.02
N MET A 105 -6.98 16.29 20.14
CA MET A 105 -7.49 17.63 20.48
C MET A 105 -8.59 17.53 21.53
N THR A 106 -9.50 16.56 21.39
CA THR A 106 -10.57 16.30 22.37
C THR A 106 -9.99 15.96 23.75
N LEU A 107 -8.96 15.13 23.78
CA LEU A 107 -8.26 14.79 25.02
C LEU A 107 -7.63 16.00 25.69
N LEU A 108 -6.95 16.84 24.91
CA LEU A 108 -6.33 18.09 25.40
C LEU A 108 -7.36 19.06 25.94
N GLU A 109 -8.51 19.21 25.30
CA GLU A 109 -9.62 20.04 25.76
C GLU A 109 -10.16 19.54 27.09
N LYS A 110 -10.35 18.24 27.25
CA LYS A 110 -10.78 17.63 28.51
C LYS A 110 -9.78 17.83 29.63
N GLU A 111 -8.48 17.72 29.34
CA GLU A 111 -7.44 18.00 30.32
C GLU A 111 -7.43 19.49 30.72
N GLY A 112 -7.63 20.39 29.77
CA GLY A 112 -7.78 21.82 30.04
C GLY A 112 -8.98 22.13 30.95
N GLU A 113 -10.11 21.51 30.73
CA GLU A 113 -11.31 21.62 31.56
C GLU A 113 -11.06 21.13 33.00
N ARG A 114 -10.25 20.08 33.18
CA ARG A 114 -9.88 19.57 34.51
C ARG A 114 -9.02 20.53 35.31
N ILE A 115 -8.18 21.28 34.63
CA ILE A 115 -7.27 22.24 35.27
C ILE A 115 -7.99 23.52 35.66
N LEU A 116 -9.04 23.86 34.93
CA LEU A 116 -9.85 25.04 35.20
C LEU A 116 -10.93 24.74 36.23
#